data_721cbfec65392e10b7b016b7d721c48d
#
_entry.id   721cbfec65392e10b7b016b7d721c48d
#
_cell.length_a   1.000
_cell.length_b   1.000
_cell.length_c   1.000
_cell.angle_alpha   90.00
_cell.angle_beta   90.00
_cell.angle_gamma   90.00
#
_symmetry.space_group_name_H-M   'P 1'
#
loop_
_entity.id
_entity.type
_entity.pdbx_description
1 polymer ?
#
loop_
_entity_poly.entity_id
_entity_poly.type
_entity_poly.pdbx_seq_one_letter_code
_entity_poly.pdbx_strand_id
1 'polypeptide(L)' 'SNSYANDVDAAAGGIPIGGLYRHNNDIKVRLT' A
#
# COMPACT_ATOMS: atom_id res chain seq x y z
N SER A 1 -8.30 4.74 -6.30
CA SER A 1 -7.11 5.00 -7.05
C SER A 1 -5.81 4.70 -6.30
N ASN A 2 -5.87 4.14 -5.10
CA ASN A 2 -4.68 3.83 -4.30
C ASN A 2 -4.53 2.34 -4.12
N SER A 3 -4.77 1.59 -5.18
CA SER A 3 -4.65 0.15 -5.15
C SER A 3 -3.23 -0.24 -5.56
N TYR A 4 -2.54 -0.97 -4.69
CA TYR A 4 -1.18 -1.44 -4.94
C TYR A 4 -1.10 -2.93 -4.67
N ALA A 5 -0.26 -3.62 -5.42
CA ALA A 5 -0.17 -5.08 -5.33
C ALA A 5 0.59 -5.54 -4.10
N ASN A 6 1.55 -4.73 -3.64
CA ASN A 6 2.42 -5.11 -2.52
C ASN A 6 3.04 -3.85 -1.91
N ASP A 7 3.85 -4.06 -0.86
CA ASP A 7 4.47 -2.94 -0.14
C ASP A 7 5.44 -2.15 -1.01
N VAL A 8 6.14 -2.82 -1.93
CA VAL A 8 7.08 -2.14 -2.81
C VAL A 8 6.34 -1.14 -3.71
N ASP A 9 5.23 -1.58 -4.29
CA ASP A 9 4.42 -0.71 -5.15
C ASP A 9 3.79 0.42 -4.33
N ALA A 10 3.33 0.12 -3.13
CA ALA A 10 2.77 1.14 -2.24
C ALA A 10 3.81 2.21 -1.90
N ALA A 11 5.04 1.79 -1.63
CA ALA A 11 6.13 2.73 -1.36
C ALA A 11 6.39 3.65 -2.55
N ALA A 12 6.42 3.08 -3.75
CA ALA A 12 6.61 3.87 -4.96
C ALA A 12 5.49 4.87 -5.18
N GLY A 13 4.28 4.53 -4.72
CA GLY A 13 3.13 5.42 -4.82
C GLY A 13 3.03 6.46 -3.71
N GLY A 14 3.97 6.46 -2.76
CA GLY A 14 3.99 7.47 -1.71
C GLY A 14 3.41 7.04 -0.38
N ILE A 15 3.07 5.77 -0.20
CA ILE A 15 2.55 5.28 1.08
C ILE A 15 3.73 5.09 2.04
N PRO A 16 3.76 5.73 3.21
CA PRO A 16 4.84 5.55 4.17
C PRO A 16 4.73 4.22 4.90
N ILE A 17 5.81 3.80 5.53
CA ILE A 17 5.78 2.62 6.41
C ILE A 17 4.74 2.87 7.49
N GLY A 18 3.89 1.86 7.75
CA GLY A 18 2.77 2.00 8.67
C GLY A 18 1.55 2.64 8.06
N GLY A 19 1.66 3.16 6.84
CA GLY A 19 0.52 3.73 6.13
C GLY A 19 -0.39 2.66 5.56
N LEU A 20 -1.65 3.02 5.37
CA LEU A 20 -2.64 2.11 4.82
C LEU A 20 -2.72 2.28 3.32
N TYR A 21 -2.94 1.17 2.63
CA TYR A 21 -3.23 1.20 1.20
C TYR A 21 -4.23 0.10 0.87
N ARG A 22 -4.74 0.14 -0.34
CA ARG A 22 -5.73 -0.81 -0.80
C ARG A 22 -5.11 -1.77 -1.81
N HIS A 23 -5.49 -3.04 -1.71
CA HIS A 23 -5.22 -4.04 -2.74
C HIS A 23 -6.57 -4.63 -3.16
N ASN A 24 -7.10 -4.15 -4.27
CA ASN A 24 -8.45 -4.49 -4.73
C ASN A 24 -9.47 -4.11 -3.65
N ASN A 25 -10.10 -5.08 -3.00
CA ASN A 25 -11.08 -4.84 -1.96
C ASN A 25 -10.52 -4.99 -0.54
N ASP A 26 -9.22 -5.21 -0.41
CA ASP A 26 -8.58 -5.43 0.89
C ASP A 26 -7.84 -4.19 1.35
N ILE A 27 -7.87 -3.95 2.64
CA ILE A 27 -7.07 -2.90 3.26
C ILE A 27 -5.78 -3.53 3.78
N LYS A 28 -4.66 -2.90 3.44
CA LYS A 28 -3.34 -3.38 3.81
C LYS A 28 -2.57 -2.31 4.57
N VAL A 29 -1.60 -2.75 5.38
CA VAL A 29 -0.66 -1.86 6.05
C VAL A 29 0.71 -2.08 5.43
N ARG A 30 1.38 -0.99 5.06
CA ARG A 30 2.74 -1.11 4.56
C ARG A 30 3.68 -1.45 5.70
N LEU A 31 4.28 -2.65 5.68
CA LEU A 31 5.13 -3.15 6.75
C LEU A 31 6.61 -2.90 6.50
N THR A 32 7.01 -2.85 5.25
CA THR A 32 8.44 -2.66 4.92
C THR A 32 8.66 -1.60 3.82
#